data_43c1480378dfc3a237f1e337e5ef0b27
#
_entry.id   43c1480378dfc3a237f1e337e5ef0b27
#
_cell.length_a   1.000
_cell.length_b   1.000
_cell.length_c   1.000
_cell.angle_alpha   90.00
_cell.angle_beta   90.00
_cell.angle_gamma   90.00
#
_symmetry.space_group_name_H-M   'P 1'
#
loop_
_entity.id
_entity.type
_entity.pdbx_description
1 polymer ?
#
loop_
_entity_poly.entity_id
_entity_poly.type
_entity_poly.pdbx_seq_one_letter_code
_entity_poly.pdbx_strand_id
1 'polypeptide(L)'
;MTHAAHIALIDHELDGFHQSLVMYRQQMAAWYSRALDSVSHGLDMPSLLGMDRVLRAGDSQRSASISDADFATVTQCPMGGELKIESLFESVYDVPIGNIPVEVIDLDDGISTVVMLDERGQGSHHCAAGRRYQVRVQGEVSEEQVEALFASYAGLMGDLEQWLRAQWSGFKPHWERSTASAIGSGVLAGSWAAIREVWDSIKQVQAILEAPLNYVEQLGAAAAELAQIATAAPKVMEQAMLLASDEAALYLLLRTAMIWLDALPPDEIAEVAAGFMVSLLIDLVIGAVLTIALPAAGVAYLSLRLVKYGSRILDVAVGFVRGLLAILTTFMQAVDRYKAVAQAD
;
A
#
# COMPACT_ATOMS: atom_id res chain seq x y z
N MET A 1 -22.47 -2.22 -22.49
CA MET A 1 -23.03 -1.29 -21.46
C MET A 1 -23.47 -0.02 -22.16
N THR A 2 -24.61 0.60 -21.79
CA THR A 2 -25.00 1.92 -22.32
C THR A 2 -24.17 3.03 -21.66
N HIS A 3 -24.02 4.19 -22.32
CA HIS A 3 -23.31 5.33 -21.72
C HIS A 3 -23.93 5.77 -20.39
N ALA A 4 -25.26 5.81 -20.31
CA ALA A 4 -25.95 6.14 -19.06
C ALA A 4 -25.62 5.15 -17.93
N ALA A 5 -25.52 3.85 -18.22
CA ALA A 5 -25.12 2.85 -17.22
C ALA A 5 -23.65 3.00 -16.84
N HIS A 6 -22.78 3.39 -17.77
CA HIS A 6 -21.37 3.65 -17.48
C HIS A 6 -21.18 4.90 -16.62
N ILE A 7 -21.86 6.00 -16.95
CA ILE A 7 -21.86 7.23 -16.13
C ILE A 7 -22.34 6.91 -14.70
N ALA A 8 -23.45 6.17 -14.56
CA ALA A 8 -23.96 5.78 -13.26
C ALA A 8 -22.99 4.89 -12.48
N LEU A 9 -22.23 4.02 -13.17
CA LEU A 9 -21.19 3.20 -12.55
C LEU A 9 -20.07 4.08 -11.97
N ILE A 10 -19.54 5.02 -12.74
CA ILE A 10 -18.47 5.92 -12.26
C ILE A 10 -18.96 6.79 -11.11
N ASP A 11 -20.17 7.37 -11.22
CA ASP A 11 -20.76 8.15 -10.13
C ASP A 11 -20.85 7.29 -8.85
N HIS A 12 -21.29 6.02 -8.95
CA HIS A 12 -21.38 5.08 -7.82
C HIS A 12 -20.01 4.73 -7.23
N GLU A 13 -18.99 4.48 -8.08
CA GLU A 13 -17.63 4.19 -7.64
C GLU A 13 -17.01 5.39 -6.89
N LEU A 14 -17.28 6.61 -7.35
CA LEU A 14 -16.83 7.83 -6.68
C LEU A 14 -17.53 8.03 -5.33
N ASP A 15 -18.84 7.76 -5.26
CA ASP A 15 -19.61 7.87 -4.01
C ASP A 15 -19.17 6.82 -2.97
N GLY A 16 -18.70 5.66 -3.43
CA GLY A 16 -18.18 4.59 -2.59
C GLY A 16 -16.68 4.69 -2.27
N PHE A 17 -15.95 5.68 -2.79
CA PHE A 17 -14.49 5.72 -2.68
C PHE A 17 -13.99 5.78 -1.22
N HIS A 18 -14.68 6.49 -0.34
CA HIS A 18 -14.36 6.58 1.08
C HIS A 18 -14.43 5.24 1.83
N GLN A 19 -15.05 4.20 1.25
CA GLN A 19 -15.12 2.84 1.80
C GLN A 19 -14.03 1.91 1.23
N SER A 20 -13.10 2.43 0.44
CA SER A 20 -12.11 1.62 -0.28
C SER A 20 -11.32 0.68 0.63
N LEU A 21 -10.86 1.13 1.80
CA LEU A 21 -10.10 0.28 2.72
C LEU A 21 -10.96 -0.78 3.42
N VAL A 22 -12.23 -0.47 3.70
CA VAL A 22 -13.18 -1.46 4.23
C VAL A 22 -13.44 -2.55 3.19
N MET A 23 -13.63 -2.15 1.93
CA MET A 23 -13.78 -3.08 0.80
C MET A 23 -12.51 -3.93 0.62
N TYR A 24 -11.33 -3.31 0.69
CA TYR A 24 -10.05 -4.01 0.63
C TYR A 24 -9.98 -5.13 1.68
N ARG A 25 -10.26 -4.83 2.94
CA ARG A 25 -10.27 -5.81 4.03
C ARG A 25 -11.24 -6.97 3.77
N GLN A 26 -12.48 -6.66 3.40
CA GLN A 26 -13.49 -7.68 3.12
C GLN A 26 -13.10 -8.60 1.96
N GLN A 27 -12.53 -8.04 0.92
CA GLN A 27 -12.15 -8.78 -0.27
C GLN A 27 -10.88 -9.62 -0.02
N MET A 28 -9.93 -9.10 0.73
CA MET A 28 -8.75 -9.86 1.15
C MET A 28 -9.14 -11.03 2.06
N ALA A 29 -10.01 -10.82 3.05
CA ALA A 29 -10.53 -11.90 3.89
C ALA A 29 -11.21 -13.01 3.08
N ALA A 30 -12.05 -12.65 2.10
CA ALA A 30 -12.69 -13.62 1.22
C ALA A 30 -11.70 -14.34 0.28
N TRP A 31 -10.62 -13.70 -0.09
CA TRP A 31 -9.56 -14.30 -0.89
C TRP A 31 -8.74 -15.29 -0.05
N TYR A 32 -8.38 -14.93 1.19
CA TYR A 32 -7.68 -15.85 2.12
C TYR A 32 -8.51 -17.10 2.42
N SER A 33 -9.80 -16.95 2.67
CA SER A 33 -10.68 -18.11 2.88
C SER A 33 -10.63 -19.09 1.72
N ARG A 34 -10.66 -18.60 0.48
CA ARG A 34 -10.56 -19.43 -0.73
C ARG A 34 -9.18 -20.00 -0.96
N ALA A 35 -8.14 -19.28 -0.55
CA ALA A 35 -6.77 -19.74 -0.67
C ALA A 35 -6.43 -20.81 0.37
N LEU A 36 -6.95 -20.70 1.60
CA LEU A 36 -6.83 -21.75 2.62
C LEU A 36 -7.49 -23.05 2.18
N ASP A 37 -8.63 -23.00 1.50
CA ASP A 37 -9.25 -24.18 0.89
C ASP A 37 -8.39 -24.83 -0.22
N SER A 38 -7.48 -24.06 -0.83
CA SER A 38 -6.56 -24.54 -1.87
C SER A 38 -5.16 -24.92 -1.36
N VAL A 39 -4.78 -24.53 -0.14
CA VAL A 39 -3.44 -24.77 0.49
C VAL A 39 -3.21 -26.23 0.89
N SER A 40 -4.19 -27.11 0.76
CA SER A 40 -3.89 -28.56 0.78
C SER A 40 -2.78 -28.98 -0.21
N HIS A 41 -2.20 -28.05 -0.97
CA HIS A 41 -1.19 -28.26 -2.00
C HIS A 41 0.19 -27.60 -1.73
N GLY A 42 0.49 -27.19 -0.51
CA GLY A 42 1.89 -26.90 -0.09
C GLY A 42 2.52 -25.64 -0.71
N LEU A 43 1.75 -24.65 -1.10
CA LEU A 43 2.29 -23.36 -1.54
C LEU A 43 2.41 -22.43 -0.32
N ASP A 44 3.64 -22.00 0.01
CA ASP A 44 3.88 -20.88 0.89
C ASP A 44 3.18 -19.64 0.30
N MET A 45 2.07 -19.25 0.91
CA MET A 45 1.36 -18.05 0.51
C MET A 45 2.02 -16.87 1.22
N PRO A 46 2.57 -15.90 0.49
CA PRO A 46 3.03 -14.67 1.12
C PRO A 46 1.85 -13.99 1.82
N SER A 47 2.09 -13.40 2.97
CA SER A 47 1.12 -12.59 3.69
C SER A 47 0.71 -11.42 2.79
N LEU A 48 -0.48 -11.49 2.24
CA LEU A 48 -0.99 -10.55 1.23
C LEU A 48 -1.89 -9.49 1.84
N LEU A 49 -1.98 -9.44 3.16
CA LEU A 49 -2.89 -8.54 3.84
C LEU A 49 -2.28 -7.21 4.25
N GLY A 50 -1.00 -6.92 3.96
CA GLY A 50 -0.36 -5.63 4.19
C GLY A 50 -0.84 -4.76 5.34
N MET A 51 -1.54 -5.35 6.25
CA MET A 51 -1.89 -4.86 7.55
C MET A 51 -1.29 -5.81 8.57
N ASP A 52 -0.03 -6.19 8.30
CA ASP A 52 0.69 -7.04 9.22
C ASP A 52 0.88 -6.32 10.55
N ARG A 53 0.86 -7.10 11.61
CA ARG A 53 1.25 -6.65 12.94
C ARG A 53 2.76 -6.79 13.06
N VAL A 54 3.39 -5.77 13.63
CA VAL A 54 4.80 -5.81 13.99
C VAL A 54 4.90 -5.89 15.50
N LEU A 55 5.66 -6.87 15.99
CA LEU A 55 6.11 -6.97 17.37
C LEU A 55 7.60 -6.69 17.41
N ARG A 56 7.98 -5.63 18.09
CA ARG A 56 9.37 -5.29 18.41
C ARG A 56 9.63 -5.61 19.86
N ALA A 57 10.74 -6.28 20.14
CA ALA A 57 11.18 -6.58 21.50
C ALA A 57 12.72 -6.48 21.57
N GLY A 58 13.24 -5.46 22.26
CA GLY A 58 14.65 -5.15 22.21
C GLY A 58 15.15 -4.95 20.77
N ASP A 59 16.16 -5.71 20.36
CA ASP A 59 16.74 -5.65 19.00
C ASP A 59 16.04 -6.57 17.99
N SER A 60 15.00 -7.30 18.42
CA SER A 60 14.27 -8.25 17.57
C SER A 60 12.95 -7.67 17.08
N GLN A 61 12.63 -7.98 15.83
CA GLN A 61 11.36 -7.61 15.21
C GLN A 61 10.78 -8.81 14.49
N ARG A 62 9.46 -8.97 14.53
CA ARG A 62 8.72 -9.95 13.74
C ARG A 62 7.41 -9.35 13.26
N SER A 63 7.10 -9.59 11.99
CA SER A 63 5.80 -9.28 11.39
C SER A 63 4.94 -10.53 11.29
N ALA A 64 3.63 -10.38 11.44
CA ALA A 64 2.64 -11.43 11.31
C ALA A 64 1.32 -10.84 10.80
N SER A 65 0.50 -11.63 10.10
CA SER A 65 -0.81 -11.19 9.65
C SER A 65 -1.70 -10.77 10.82
N ILE A 66 -2.60 -9.81 10.62
CA ILE A 66 -3.61 -9.44 11.62
C ILE A 66 -4.56 -10.60 11.96
N SER A 67 -4.68 -11.58 11.08
CA SER A 67 -5.48 -12.80 11.29
C SER A 67 -4.79 -13.83 12.17
N ASP A 68 -3.48 -13.69 12.42
CA ASP A 68 -2.75 -14.62 13.28
C ASP A 68 -3.06 -14.26 14.74
N ALA A 69 -3.78 -15.14 15.44
CA ALA A 69 -4.15 -14.92 16.83
C ALA A 69 -2.95 -14.86 17.77
N ASP A 70 -1.91 -15.65 17.45
CA ASP A 70 -0.71 -15.76 18.27
C ASP A 70 0.55 -15.70 17.41
N PHE A 71 1.47 -14.82 17.78
CA PHE A 71 2.82 -14.83 17.19
C PHE A 71 3.86 -14.37 18.20
N ALA A 72 5.11 -14.77 18.00
CA ALA A 72 6.17 -14.52 18.96
C ALA A 72 7.50 -14.17 18.28
N THR A 73 8.31 -13.39 18.97
CA THR A 73 9.72 -13.17 18.64
C THR A 73 10.63 -13.61 19.78
N VAL A 74 11.87 -13.95 19.48
CA VAL A 74 12.90 -14.28 20.48
C VAL A 74 13.95 -13.19 20.47
N THR A 75 14.27 -12.67 21.65
CA THR A 75 15.24 -11.60 21.85
C THR A 75 16.16 -11.89 23.02
N GLN A 76 17.27 -11.18 23.09
CA GLN A 76 18.16 -11.20 24.24
C GLN A 76 17.91 -9.95 25.10
N CYS A 77 17.88 -10.14 26.42
CA CYS A 77 17.77 -9.02 27.35
C CYS A 77 18.95 -8.06 27.19
N PRO A 78 18.71 -6.75 26.98
CA PRO A 78 19.77 -5.75 26.93
C PRO A 78 20.60 -5.70 28.22
N MET A 79 21.83 -5.21 28.10
CA MET A 79 22.72 -5.05 29.28
C MET A 79 22.13 -4.13 30.36
N GLY A 80 21.20 -3.26 30.00
CA GLY A 80 20.47 -2.40 30.96
C GLY A 80 19.42 -3.11 31.80
N GLY A 81 19.11 -4.39 31.51
CA GLY A 81 18.15 -5.17 32.30
C GLY A 81 16.68 -4.79 32.05
N GLU A 82 16.40 -4.01 30.99
CA GLU A 82 15.05 -3.62 30.60
C GLU A 82 14.78 -3.99 29.13
N LEU A 83 13.78 -4.81 28.91
CA LEU A 83 13.31 -5.21 27.60
C LEU A 83 12.12 -4.33 27.20
N LYS A 84 12.34 -3.44 26.23
CA LYS A 84 11.27 -2.64 25.63
C LYS A 84 10.49 -3.47 24.63
N ILE A 85 9.16 -3.34 24.64
CA ILE A 85 8.23 -4.07 23.80
C ILE A 85 7.33 -3.05 23.12
N GLU A 86 7.13 -3.21 21.82
CA GLU A 86 6.25 -2.36 21.02
C GLU A 86 5.42 -3.22 20.06
N SER A 87 4.14 -2.91 19.93
CA SER A 87 3.24 -3.53 18.97
C SER A 87 2.54 -2.46 18.12
N LEU A 88 2.61 -2.61 16.79
CA LEU A 88 2.07 -1.65 15.83
C LEU A 88 1.59 -2.35 14.56
N PHE A 89 0.81 -1.63 13.74
CA PHE A 89 0.53 -2.04 12.37
C PHE A 89 1.69 -1.68 11.45
N GLU A 90 2.03 -2.58 10.55
CA GLU A 90 3.01 -2.31 9.48
C GLU A 90 2.40 -1.38 8.43
N SER A 91 2.53 -0.09 8.65
CA SER A 91 1.98 0.98 7.82
C SER A 91 2.94 2.16 7.77
N VAL A 92 2.75 3.07 6.82
CA VAL A 92 3.55 4.32 6.78
C VAL A 92 3.44 5.15 8.06
N TYR A 93 2.35 4.98 8.81
CA TYR A 93 2.10 5.70 10.06
C TYR A 93 2.63 4.99 11.31
N ASP A 94 3.04 3.70 11.22
CA ASP A 94 3.37 2.90 12.40
C ASP A 94 2.28 3.00 13.49
N VAL A 95 1.01 2.76 13.10
CA VAL A 95 -0.14 2.92 13.99
C VAL A 95 -0.05 1.96 15.17
N PRO A 96 -0.10 2.42 16.44
CA PRO A 96 0.06 1.55 17.59
C PRO A 96 -1.08 0.53 17.74
N ILE A 97 -0.74 -0.67 18.23
CA ILE A 97 -1.69 -1.67 18.70
C ILE A 97 -1.59 -1.72 20.23
N GLY A 98 -2.31 -0.83 20.90
CA GLY A 98 -2.26 -0.68 22.35
C GLY A 98 -3.30 -1.50 23.10
N ASN A 99 -3.20 -1.47 24.45
CA ASN A 99 -4.12 -2.14 25.37
C ASN A 99 -4.22 -3.67 25.18
N ILE A 100 -3.15 -4.30 24.72
CA ILE A 100 -3.09 -5.76 24.52
C ILE A 100 -2.11 -6.42 25.49
N PRO A 101 -2.41 -7.65 25.95
CA PRO A 101 -1.47 -8.44 26.74
C PRO A 101 -0.37 -9.04 25.87
N VAL A 102 0.86 -8.97 26.37
CA VAL A 102 2.00 -9.64 25.77
C VAL A 102 2.64 -10.54 26.83
N GLU A 103 2.84 -11.81 26.51
CA GLU A 103 3.51 -12.77 27.37
C GLU A 103 5.01 -12.73 27.11
N VAL A 104 5.78 -12.54 28.17
CA VAL A 104 7.25 -12.59 28.16
C VAL A 104 7.69 -13.85 28.90
N ILE A 105 8.35 -14.77 28.19
CA ILE A 105 8.77 -16.07 28.71
C ILE A 105 10.30 -16.09 28.77
N ASP A 106 10.86 -16.29 29.95
CA ASP A 106 12.30 -16.58 30.11
C ASP A 106 12.56 -18.00 29.59
N LEU A 107 13.40 -18.11 28.57
CA LEU A 107 13.70 -19.41 27.93
C LEU A 107 14.66 -20.30 28.72
N ASP A 108 15.32 -19.75 29.78
CA ASP A 108 16.24 -20.50 30.60
C ASP A 108 15.56 -21.22 31.76
N ASP A 109 14.49 -20.63 32.33
CA ASP A 109 13.75 -21.21 33.45
C ASP A 109 12.26 -21.45 33.18
N GLY A 110 11.74 -21.01 32.04
CA GLY A 110 10.36 -21.20 31.64
C GLY A 110 9.35 -20.31 32.37
N ILE A 111 9.82 -19.33 33.13
CA ILE A 111 8.93 -18.41 33.86
C ILE A 111 8.31 -17.43 32.85
N SER A 112 6.97 -17.32 32.90
CA SER A 112 6.25 -16.35 32.08
C SER A 112 5.69 -15.20 32.91
N THR A 113 5.67 -14.02 32.31
CA THR A 113 5.08 -12.80 32.88
C THR A 113 4.24 -12.10 31.81
N VAL A 114 3.06 -11.61 32.17
CA VAL A 114 2.22 -10.84 31.24
C VAL A 114 2.47 -9.35 31.45
N VAL A 115 2.80 -8.66 30.36
CA VAL A 115 2.96 -7.21 30.27
C VAL A 115 1.77 -6.66 29.50
N MET A 116 1.04 -5.70 30.07
CA MET A 116 0.01 -4.95 29.34
C MET A 116 0.69 -3.81 28.59
N LEU A 117 0.53 -3.76 27.29
CA LEU A 117 0.96 -2.60 26.51
C LEU A 117 0.02 -1.43 26.75
N ASP A 118 0.56 -0.23 26.80
CA ASP A 118 -0.22 1.00 26.96
C ASP A 118 -1.00 1.36 25.68
N GLU A 119 -1.68 2.51 25.66
CA GLU A 119 -2.45 3.00 24.50
C GLU A 119 -1.56 3.26 23.27
N ARG A 120 -0.26 3.46 23.48
CA ARG A 120 0.76 3.66 22.41
C ARG A 120 1.35 2.34 21.94
N GLY A 121 0.82 1.20 22.38
CA GLY A 121 1.36 -0.12 22.04
C GLY A 121 2.72 -0.41 22.65
N GLN A 122 3.13 0.31 23.72
CA GLN A 122 4.43 0.20 24.33
C GLN A 122 4.36 -0.41 25.74
N GLY A 123 5.40 -1.15 26.09
CA GLY A 123 5.56 -1.72 27.42
C GLY A 123 7.01 -2.06 27.68
N SER A 124 7.31 -2.37 28.94
CA SER A 124 8.66 -2.83 29.33
C SER A 124 8.59 -3.99 30.32
N HIS A 125 9.63 -4.82 30.32
CA HIS A 125 9.82 -5.93 31.22
C HIS A 125 11.23 -5.90 31.80
N HIS A 126 11.35 -5.99 33.13
CA HIS A 126 12.64 -6.15 33.78
C HIS A 126 13.17 -7.56 33.55
N CYS A 127 14.33 -7.67 32.97
CA CYS A 127 14.91 -8.92 32.55
C CYS A 127 16.37 -9.08 33.05
N ALA A 128 16.85 -10.30 33.13
CA ALA A 128 18.26 -10.56 33.45
C ALA A 128 19.12 -10.37 32.20
N ALA A 129 20.11 -9.46 32.29
CA ALA A 129 20.99 -9.12 31.18
C ALA A 129 21.60 -10.36 30.52
N GLY A 130 21.53 -10.43 29.20
CA GLY A 130 22.10 -11.51 28.41
C GLY A 130 21.26 -12.79 28.32
N ARG A 131 20.19 -12.95 29.14
CA ARG A 131 19.25 -14.08 29.00
C ARG A 131 18.36 -13.91 27.77
N ARG A 132 17.83 -15.02 27.28
CA ARG A 132 16.93 -15.07 26.11
C ARG A 132 15.48 -15.12 26.57
N TYR A 133 14.67 -14.30 25.94
CA TYR A 133 13.23 -14.21 26.17
C TYR A 133 12.46 -14.45 24.90
N GLN A 134 11.35 -15.16 25.01
CA GLN A 134 10.31 -15.20 23.97
C GLN A 134 9.23 -14.18 24.34
N VAL A 135 8.94 -13.27 23.45
CA VAL A 135 7.86 -12.30 23.60
C VAL A 135 6.74 -12.71 22.63
N ARG A 136 5.55 -12.97 23.18
CA ARG A 136 4.39 -13.50 22.47
C ARG A 136 3.23 -12.53 22.60
N VAL A 137 2.64 -12.12 21.50
CA VAL A 137 1.34 -11.45 21.45
C VAL A 137 0.26 -12.51 21.51
N GLN A 138 -0.75 -12.30 22.36
CA GLN A 138 -1.93 -13.16 22.48
C GLN A 138 -3.17 -12.37 22.06
N GLY A 139 -4.01 -13.01 21.26
CA GLY A 139 -5.28 -12.45 20.83
C GLY A 139 -5.25 -11.77 19.47
N GLU A 140 -6.44 -11.55 18.97
CA GLU A 140 -6.72 -10.92 17.69
C GLU A 140 -6.73 -9.39 17.81
N VAL A 141 -6.51 -8.71 16.70
CA VAL A 141 -6.68 -7.26 16.60
C VAL A 141 -8.17 -6.92 16.65
N SER A 142 -8.56 -5.95 17.49
CA SER A 142 -9.95 -5.52 17.58
C SER A 142 -10.39 -4.72 16.35
N GLU A 143 -11.70 -4.70 16.07
CA GLU A 143 -12.28 -3.87 15.01
C GLU A 143 -11.94 -2.39 15.22
N GLU A 144 -11.98 -1.89 16.46
CA GLU A 144 -11.64 -0.52 16.80
C GLU A 144 -10.19 -0.15 16.44
N GLN A 145 -9.25 -1.08 16.66
CA GLN A 145 -7.84 -0.89 16.27
C GLN A 145 -7.68 -0.83 14.75
N VAL A 146 -8.42 -1.63 14.00
CA VAL A 146 -8.42 -1.60 12.53
C VAL A 146 -9.07 -0.32 12.01
N GLU A 147 -10.15 0.14 12.62
CA GLU A 147 -10.77 1.42 12.29
C GLU A 147 -9.82 2.60 12.53
N ALA A 148 -9.04 2.56 13.62
CA ALA A 148 -8.00 3.56 13.88
C ALA A 148 -6.92 3.56 12.80
N LEU A 149 -6.49 2.38 12.34
CA LEU A 149 -5.59 2.26 11.19
C LEU A 149 -6.19 2.90 9.93
N PHE A 150 -7.42 2.58 9.58
CA PHE A 150 -8.07 3.15 8.39
C PHE A 150 -8.29 4.66 8.49
N ALA A 151 -8.60 5.16 9.69
CA ALA A 151 -8.74 6.58 9.94
C ALA A 151 -7.45 7.36 9.64
N SER A 152 -6.28 6.76 9.79
CA SER A 152 -5.00 7.38 9.47
C SER A 152 -4.86 7.73 7.97
N TYR A 153 -5.55 7.00 7.08
CA TYR A 153 -5.55 7.23 5.64
C TYR A 153 -6.68 8.15 5.15
N ALA A 154 -7.54 8.65 6.04
CA ALA A 154 -8.70 9.46 5.65
C ALA A 154 -8.31 10.71 4.83
N GLY A 155 -7.18 11.34 5.16
CA GLY A 155 -6.65 12.48 4.39
C GLY A 155 -6.30 12.09 2.96
N LEU A 156 -5.53 11.01 2.78
CA LEU A 156 -5.16 10.51 1.45
C LEU A 156 -6.41 10.12 0.64
N MET A 157 -7.35 9.40 1.24
CA MET A 157 -8.61 9.03 0.57
C MET A 157 -9.40 10.26 0.12
N GLY A 158 -9.52 11.27 0.99
CA GLY A 158 -10.25 12.50 0.67
C GLY A 158 -9.61 13.28 -0.49
N ASP A 159 -8.28 13.42 -0.49
CA ASP A 159 -7.54 14.11 -1.54
C ASP A 159 -7.64 13.37 -2.89
N LEU A 160 -7.53 12.03 -2.87
CA LEU A 160 -7.69 11.20 -4.07
C LEU A 160 -9.12 11.26 -4.61
N GLU A 161 -10.13 11.17 -3.75
CA GLU A 161 -11.54 11.29 -4.14
C GLU A 161 -11.82 12.66 -4.76
N GLN A 162 -11.37 13.74 -4.13
CA GLN A 162 -11.56 15.09 -4.66
C GLN A 162 -10.90 15.25 -6.03
N TRP A 163 -9.69 14.71 -6.21
CA TRP A 163 -8.99 14.74 -7.49
C TRP A 163 -9.76 13.94 -8.57
N LEU A 164 -10.22 12.72 -8.24
CA LEU A 164 -11.02 11.89 -9.16
C LEU A 164 -12.31 12.61 -9.58
N ARG A 165 -13.03 13.23 -8.65
CA ARG A 165 -14.26 13.97 -8.95
C ARG A 165 -13.98 15.19 -9.86
N ALA A 166 -12.85 15.86 -9.66
CA ALA A 166 -12.42 16.95 -10.54
C ALA A 166 -12.12 16.43 -11.97
N GLN A 167 -11.42 15.31 -12.10
CA GLN A 167 -11.19 14.65 -13.41
C GLN A 167 -12.52 14.24 -14.06
N TRP A 168 -13.39 13.57 -13.31
CA TRP A 168 -14.68 13.11 -13.81
C TRP A 168 -15.56 14.25 -14.29
N SER A 169 -15.57 15.39 -13.59
CA SER A 169 -16.33 16.56 -14.04
C SER A 169 -15.89 17.08 -15.42
N GLY A 170 -14.63 16.91 -15.79
CA GLY A 170 -14.10 17.21 -17.11
C GLY A 170 -14.46 16.14 -18.15
N PHE A 171 -14.45 14.86 -17.76
CA PHE A 171 -14.67 13.73 -18.68
C PHE A 171 -16.15 13.41 -18.94
N LYS A 172 -17.02 13.56 -17.95
CA LYS A 172 -18.46 13.24 -18.04
C LYS A 172 -19.16 13.85 -19.25
N PRO A 173 -18.95 15.12 -19.64
CA PRO A 173 -19.57 15.70 -20.84
C PRO A 173 -19.17 15.00 -22.16
N HIS A 174 -17.99 14.36 -22.20
CA HIS A 174 -17.58 13.58 -23.38
C HIS A 174 -18.39 12.28 -23.49
N TRP A 175 -18.66 11.62 -22.35
CA TRP A 175 -19.53 10.44 -22.30
C TRP A 175 -20.97 10.75 -22.66
N GLU A 176 -21.51 11.89 -22.21
CA GLU A 176 -22.89 12.33 -22.51
C GLU A 176 -23.09 12.63 -24.01
N ARG A 177 -22.06 13.11 -24.70
CA ARG A 177 -22.10 13.45 -26.12
C ARG A 177 -21.69 12.32 -27.05
N SER A 178 -21.04 11.30 -26.55
CA SER A 178 -20.52 10.22 -27.37
C SER A 178 -21.63 9.33 -27.90
N THR A 179 -21.54 8.95 -29.19
CA THR A 179 -22.37 7.93 -29.83
C THR A 179 -21.63 6.59 -29.96
N ALA A 180 -20.34 6.54 -29.57
CA ALA A 180 -19.58 5.30 -29.63
C ALA A 180 -20.14 4.30 -28.60
N SER A 181 -20.24 3.03 -28.95
CA SER A 181 -20.58 2.01 -27.96
C SER A 181 -19.47 1.95 -26.90
N ALA A 182 -19.84 1.98 -25.63
CA ALA A 182 -18.88 1.79 -24.53
C ALA A 182 -18.28 0.38 -24.67
N ILE A 183 -17.11 0.32 -25.31
CA ILE A 183 -16.39 -0.94 -25.52
C ILE A 183 -15.56 -1.18 -24.26
N GLY A 184 -15.93 -2.18 -23.50
CA GLY A 184 -15.00 -2.86 -22.59
C GLY A 184 -14.79 -2.26 -21.20
N SER A 185 -15.44 -1.19 -20.80
CA SER A 185 -15.29 -0.52 -19.50
C SER A 185 -15.83 -1.30 -18.30
N GLY A 186 -16.24 -2.47 -18.34
CA GLY A 186 -16.64 -3.30 -17.20
C GLY A 186 -15.59 -4.35 -16.82
N VAL A 187 -14.41 -4.31 -17.46
CA VAL A 187 -13.41 -5.38 -17.30
C VAL A 187 -12.62 -5.23 -15.99
N LEU A 188 -12.41 -4.01 -15.52
CA LEU A 188 -11.64 -3.78 -14.28
C LEU A 188 -12.51 -3.86 -13.01
N ALA A 189 -13.74 -3.39 -13.07
CA ALA A 189 -14.64 -3.30 -11.91
C ALA A 189 -15.08 -4.65 -11.29
N GLY A 190 -14.80 -5.80 -11.92
CA GLY A 190 -15.28 -7.09 -11.45
C GLY A 190 -14.22 -8.19 -11.27
N SER A 191 -12.96 -7.94 -11.62
CA SER A 191 -11.96 -9.00 -11.68
C SER A 191 -10.86 -8.89 -10.61
N TRP A 192 -11.15 -9.36 -9.40
CA TRP A 192 -10.14 -9.53 -8.34
C TRP A 192 -9.01 -10.49 -8.74
N ALA A 193 -9.22 -11.39 -9.69
CA ALA A 193 -8.15 -12.20 -10.27
C ALA A 193 -7.09 -11.32 -10.97
N ALA A 194 -7.54 -10.24 -11.65
CA ALA A 194 -6.63 -9.26 -12.23
C ALA A 194 -5.85 -8.47 -11.16
N ILE A 195 -6.46 -8.17 -10.01
CA ILE A 195 -5.78 -7.46 -8.92
C ILE A 195 -4.63 -8.28 -8.33
N ARG A 196 -4.71 -9.59 -8.30
CA ARG A 196 -3.60 -10.43 -7.83
C ARG A 196 -2.37 -10.32 -8.73
N GLU A 197 -2.54 -10.42 -10.05
CA GLU A 197 -1.43 -10.23 -11.00
C GLU A 197 -0.86 -8.80 -10.92
N VAL A 198 -1.74 -7.81 -10.72
CA VAL A 198 -1.37 -6.42 -10.49
C VAL A 198 -0.54 -6.31 -9.21
N TRP A 199 -0.94 -6.98 -8.13
CA TRP A 199 -0.31 -6.88 -6.82
C TRP A 199 1.14 -7.40 -6.84
N ASP A 200 1.35 -8.59 -7.39
CA ASP A 200 2.69 -9.16 -7.53
C ASP A 200 3.61 -8.28 -8.39
N SER A 201 3.04 -7.58 -9.37
CA SER A 201 3.78 -6.66 -10.22
C SER A 201 4.08 -5.31 -9.54
N ILE A 202 3.17 -4.79 -8.71
CA ILE A 202 3.38 -3.56 -7.93
C ILE A 202 4.53 -3.75 -6.93
N LYS A 203 4.70 -4.94 -6.36
CA LYS A 203 5.86 -5.26 -5.49
C LYS A 203 7.21 -5.06 -6.19
N GLN A 204 7.26 -5.09 -7.51
CA GLN A 204 8.49 -4.76 -8.25
C GLN A 204 8.95 -3.32 -8.00
N VAL A 205 8.07 -2.39 -7.61
CA VAL A 205 8.49 -1.01 -7.32
C VAL A 205 9.48 -0.94 -6.17
N GLN A 206 9.34 -1.77 -5.14
CA GLN A 206 10.31 -1.86 -4.05
C GLN A 206 11.68 -2.30 -4.58
N ALA A 207 11.72 -3.38 -5.36
CA ALA A 207 12.95 -3.88 -5.95
C ALA A 207 13.62 -2.85 -6.90
N ILE A 208 12.81 -2.07 -7.63
CA ILE A 208 13.30 -0.96 -8.47
C ILE A 208 13.94 0.12 -7.60
N LEU A 209 13.33 0.50 -6.49
CA LEU A 209 13.85 1.53 -5.59
C LEU A 209 15.09 1.06 -4.83
N GLU A 210 15.14 -0.22 -4.42
CA GLU A 210 16.29 -0.82 -3.73
C GLU A 210 17.53 -0.94 -4.63
N ALA A 211 17.34 -1.31 -5.90
CA ALA A 211 18.44 -1.56 -6.82
C ALA A 211 18.13 -1.01 -8.24
N PRO A 212 18.02 0.33 -8.41
CA PRO A 212 17.56 0.92 -9.67
C PRO A 212 18.41 0.53 -10.89
N LEU A 213 19.70 0.32 -10.67
CA LEU A 213 20.64 -0.04 -11.76
C LEU A 213 20.36 -1.43 -12.36
N ASN A 214 19.65 -2.30 -11.63
CA ASN A 214 19.23 -3.59 -12.16
C ASN A 214 18.05 -3.46 -13.15
N TYR A 215 17.43 -2.28 -13.20
CA TYR A 215 16.22 -2.00 -13.98
C TYR A 215 16.44 -0.94 -15.09
N VAL A 216 17.66 -0.87 -15.61
CA VAL A 216 18.03 0.11 -16.69
C VAL A 216 17.14 -0.05 -17.93
N GLU A 217 16.72 -1.27 -18.27
CA GLU A 217 15.82 -1.48 -19.40
C GLU A 217 14.43 -0.84 -19.20
N GLN A 218 13.94 -0.77 -17.95
CA GLN A 218 12.65 -0.15 -17.61
C GLN A 218 12.75 1.35 -17.29
N LEU A 219 13.91 1.83 -16.86
CA LEU A 219 14.11 3.19 -16.35
C LEU A 219 14.98 4.05 -17.27
N GLY A 220 15.77 3.45 -18.16
CA GLY A 220 16.72 4.20 -18.99
C GLY A 220 17.70 5.01 -18.14
N ALA A 221 17.89 6.28 -18.50
CA ALA A 221 18.77 7.19 -17.77
C ALA A 221 18.32 7.45 -16.32
N ALA A 222 17.03 7.35 -16.03
CA ALA A 222 16.50 7.57 -14.68
C ALA A 222 16.99 6.53 -13.66
N ALA A 223 17.47 5.35 -14.10
CA ALA A 223 18.09 4.37 -13.20
C ALA A 223 19.33 4.94 -12.48
N ALA A 224 20.20 5.63 -13.22
CA ALA A 224 21.39 6.26 -12.64
C ALA A 224 21.02 7.44 -11.73
N GLU A 225 20.01 8.22 -12.10
CA GLU A 225 19.52 9.34 -11.30
C GLU A 225 18.90 8.85 -9.98
N LEU A 226 18.06 7.78 -10.00
CA LEU A 226 17.51 7.15 -8.79
C LEU A 226 18.62 6.62 -7.88
N ALA A 227 19.62 5.94 -8.42
CA ALA A 227 20.77 5.45 -7.65
C ALA A 227 21.56 6.61 -7.01
N GLN A 228 21.67 7.75 -7.69
CA GLN A 228 22.29 8.95 -7.15
C GLN A 228 21.44 9.56 -6.02
N ILE A 229 20.10 9.60 -6.16
CA ILE A 229 19.20 10.11 -5.13
C ILE A 229 19.26 9.25 -3.87
N ALA A 230 19.38 7.94 -3.97
CA ALA A 230 19.54 7.05 -2.83
C ALA A 230 20.73 7.46 -1.93
N THR A 231 21.77 8.05 -2.51
CA THR A 231 22.94 8.54 -1.77
C THR A 231 22.87 10.02 -1.40
N ALA A 232 22.34 10.87 -2.30
CA ALA A 232 22.34 12.32 -2.14
C ALA A 232 21.13 12.85 -1.33
N ALA A 233 20.00 12.15 -1.38
CA ALA A 233 18.76 12.50 -0.70
C ALA A 233 18.09 11.26 -0.09
N PRO A 234 18.72 10.59 0.90
CA PRO A 234 18.25 9.33 1.44
C PRO A 234 16.83 9.42 2.00
N LYS A 235 16.43 10.56 2.58
CA LYS A 235 15.09 10.77 3.10
C LYS A 235 13.99 10.68 2.01
N VAL A 236 14.26 11.18 0.82
CA VAL A 236 13.31 11.11 -0.30
C VAL A 236 13.16 9.66 -0.77
N MET A 237 14.26 8.92 -0.83
CA MET A 237 14.22 7.50 -1.16
C MET A 237 13.49 6.70 -0.08
N GLU A 238 13.73 6.99 1.20
CA GLU A 238 13.02 6.39 2.32
C GLU A 238 11.51 6.62 2.23
N GLN A 239 11.05 7.83 1.91
CA GLN A 239 9.62 8.12 1.70
C GLN A 239 9.03 7.31 0.55
N ALA A 240 9.73 7.20 -0.56
CA ALA A 240 9.29 6.39 -1.70
C ALA A 240 9.23 4.89 -1.34
N MET A 241 10.20 4.39 -0.59
CA MET A 241 10.23 3.01 -0.09
C MET A 241 9.09 2.75 0.90
N LEU A 242 8.83 3.67 1.83
CA LEU A 242 7.70 3.58 2.76
C LEU A 242 6.37 3.49 2.02
N LEU A 243 6.16 4.35 1.00
CA LEU A 243 4.95 4.28 0.18
C LEU A 243 4.87 2.97 -0.60
N ALA A 244 5.99 2.50 -1.16
CA ALA A 244 6.06 1.26 -1.93
C ALA A 244 5.81 0.01 -1.08
N SER A 245 6.06 0.07 0.23
CA SER A 245 5.80 -1.02 1.18
C SER A 245 4.42 -0.95 1.82
N ASP A 246 3.73 0.19 1.73
CA ASP A 246 2.41 0.39 2.34
C ASP A 246 1.28 -0.11 1.43
N GLU A 247 0.75 -1.25 1.75
CA GLU A 247 -0.28 -1.89 0.92
C GLU A 247 -1.61 -1.12 0.92
N ALA A 248 -1.98 -0.46 2.02
CA ALA A 248 -3.20 0.34 2.08
C ALA A 248 -3.11 1.54 1.13
N ALA A 249 -1.98 2.26 1.15
CA ALA A 249 -1.73 3.36 0.24
C ALA A 249 -1.64 2.88 -1.23
N LEU A 250 -0.94 1.77 -1.49
CA LEU A 250 -0.87 1.18 -2.83
C LEU A 250 -2.24 0.74 -3.35
N TYR A 251 -3.09 0.18 -2.47
CA TYR A 251 -4.46 -0.16 -2.83
C TYR A 251 -5.30 1.06 -3.18
N LEU A 252 -5.16 2.15 -2.42
CA LEU A 252 -5.83 3.41 -2.74
C LEU A 252 -5.38 3.98 -4.08
N LEU A 253 -4.08 3.91 -4.39
CA LEU A 253 -3.55 4.30 -5.69
C LEU A 253 -4.07 3.42 -6.82
N LEU A 254 -4.10 2.11 -6.61
CA LEU A 254 -4.65 1.15 -7.56
C LEU A 254 -6.12 1.44 -7.85
N ARG A 255 -6.93 1.63 -6.80
CA ARG A 255 -8.34 1.95 -6.94
C ARG A 255 -8.55 3.29 -7.65
N THR A 256 -7.73 4.28 -7.33
CA THR A 256 -7.74 5.58 -8.01
C THR A 256 -7.45 5.43 -9.51
N ALA A 257 -6.42 4.65 -9.86
CA ALA A 257 -6.06 4.39 -11.25
C ALA A 257 -7.17 3.63 -12.00
N MET A 258 -7.82 2.65 -11.34
CA MET A 258 -8.95 1.91 -11.93
C MET A 258 -10.12 2.83 -12.27
N ILE A 259 -10.59 3.62 -11.30
CA ILE A 259 -11.72 4.54 -11.49
C ILE A 259 -11.37 5.59 -12.55
N TRP A 260 -10.15 6.11 -12.50
CA TRP A 260 -9.70 7.12 -13.47
C TRP A 260 -9.62 6.56 -14.90
N LEU A 261 -9.09 5.35 -15.08
CA LEU A 261 -9.07 4.67 -16.38
C LEU A 261 -10.49 4.43 -16.91
N ASP A 262 -11.42 3.98 -16.08
CA ASP A 262 -12.81 3.79 -16.45
C ASP A 262 -13.54 5.11 -16.77
N ALA A 263 -13.09 6.21 -16.17
CA ALA A 263 -13.66 7.55 -16.39
C ALA A 263 -13.14 8.24 -17.65
N LEU A 264 -12.01 7.80 -18.23
CA LEU A 264 -11.42 8.42 -19.43
C LEU A 264 -12.44 8.58 -20.56
N PRO A 265 -12.34 9.66 -21.37
CA PRO A 265 -13.22 9.85 -22.52
C PRO A 265 -13.21 8.66 -23.49
N PRO A 266 -14.34 8.32 -24.12
CA PRO A 266 -14.46 7.15 -25.01
C PRO A 266 -13.47 7.12 -26.15
N ASP A 267 -13.06 8.29 -26.65
CA ASP A 267 -12.09 8.44 -27.72
C ASP A 267 -10.63 8.22 -27.25
N GLU A 268 -10.37 8.35 -25.95
CA GLU A 268 -9.07 8.03 -25.36
C GLU A 268 -8.94 6.53 -25.04
N ILE A 269 -10.02 5.91 -24.57
CA ILE A 269 -10.05 4.47 -24.25
C ILE A 269 -10.06 3.60 -25.51
N ALA A 270 -10.67 4.05 -26.61
CA ALA A 270 -10.87 3.25 -27.82
C ALA A 270 -9.54 2.72 -28.42
N GLU A 271 -8.43 3.37 -28.13
CA GLU A 271 -7.09 2.96 -28.56
C GLU A 271 -6.47 1.89 -27.65
N VAL A 272 -7.05 1.67 -26.45
CA VAL A 272 -6.54 0.72 -25.46
C VAL A 272 -7.27 -0.62 -25.63
N ALA A 273 -6.59 -1.62 -26.18
CA ALA A 273 -7.15 -2.97 -26.24
C ALA A 273 -7.41 -3.52 -24.82
N ALA A 274 -8.54 -4.24 -24.64
CA ALA A 274 -8.97 -4.74 -23.32
C ALA A 274 -7.90 -5.57 -22.57
N GLY A 275 -7.06 -6.35 -23.27
CA GLY A 275 -5.94 -7.10 -22.69
C GLY A 275 -4.79 -6.23 -22.17
N PHE A 276 -4.86 -4.93 -22.40
CA PHE A 276 -3.82 -3.94 -22.14
C PHE A 276 -4.06 -3.14 -20.86
N MET A 277 -5.33 -3.05 -20.42
CA MET A 277 -5.75 -2.26 -19.28
C MET A 277 -5.05 -2.66 -17.99
N VAL A 278 -4.82 -3.95 -17.78
CA VAL A 278 -4.14 -4.46 -16.58
C VAL A 278 -2.68 -4.00 -16.56
N SER A 279 -1.96 -4.11 -17.68
CA SER A 279 -0.57 -3.64 -17.76
C SER A 279 -0.48 -2.12 -17.58
N LEU A 280 -1.39 -1.36 -18.16
CA LEU A 280 -1.46 0.09 -18.00
C LEU A 280 -1.73 0.47 -16.54
N LEU A 281 -2.64 -0.23 -15.88
CA LEU A 281 -2.95 -0.03 -14.46
C LEU A 281 -1.71 -0.22 -13.57
N ILE A 282 -0.96 -1.31 -13.79
CA ILE A 282 0.30 -1.58 -13.08
C ILE A 282 1.29 -0.45 -13.33
N ASP A 283 1.50 -0.09 -14.60
CA ASP A 283 2.48 0.93 -14.99
C ASP A 283 2.12 2.31 -14.41
N LEU A 284 0.83 2.65 -14.29
CA LEU A 284 0.37 3.89 -13.64
C LEU A 284 0.72 3.93 -12.15
N VAL A 285 0.48 2.84 -11.42
CA VAL A 285 0.78 2.77 -9.98
C VAL A 285 2.28 2.82 -9.74
N ILE A 286 3.07 2.04 -10.48
CA ILE A 286 4.54 2.06 -10.39
C ILE A 286 5.07 3.47 -10.73
N GLY A 287 4.59 4.06 -11.82
CA GLY A 287 4.95 5.41 -12.22
C GLY A 287 4.63 6.46 -11.16
N ALA A 288 3.46 6.36 -10.50
CA ALA A 288 3.07 7.27 -9.42
C ALA A 288 4.00 7.16 -8.20
N VAL A 289 4.37 5.95 -7.78
CA VAL A 289 5.31 5.76 -6.67
C VAL A 289 6.71 6.25 -7.02
N LEU A 290 7.21 5.95 -8.23
CA LEU A 290 8.52 6.40 -8.67
C LEU A 290 8.65 7.94 -8.73
N THR A 291 7.54 8.67 -8.99
CA THR A 291 7.57 10.14 -9.00
C THR A 291 7.82 10.76 -7.63
N ILE A 292 7.58 10.04 -6.54
CA ILE A 292 7.92 10.50 -5.18
C ILE A 292 9.44 10.57 -5.03
N ALA A 293 10.16 9.53 -5.46
CA ALA A 293 11.62 9.50 -5.39
C ALA A 293 12.23 10.51 -6.37
N LEU A 294 11.74 10.53 -7.60
CA LEU A 294 12.20 11.42 -8.67
C LEU A 294 11.06 11.65 -9.67
N PRO A 295 10.51 12.87 -9.80
CA PRO A 295 9.44 13.15 -10.75
C PRO A 295 9.77 12.73 -12.20
N ALA A 296 11.02 12.87 -12.61
CA ALA A 296 11.48 12.43 -13.92
C ALA A 296 11.50 10.90 -14.07
N ALA A 297 11.70 10.14 -12.99
CA ALA A 297 11.78 8.67 -13.06
C ALA A 297 10.43 8.04 -13.40
N GLY A 298 9.34 8.49 -12.79
CA GLY A 298 8.00 8.00 -13.14
C GLY A 298 7.63 8.30 -14.60
N VAL A 299 7.95 9.51 -15.09
CA VAL A 299 7.73 9.88 -16.49
C VAL A 299 8.61 9.06 -17.43
N ALA A 300 9.88 8.86 -17.11
CA ALA A 300 10.79 8.04 -17.90
C ALA A 300 10.33 6.58 -17.97
N TYR A 301 9.93 6.01 -16.83
CA TYR A 301 9.38 4.67 -16.74
C TYR A 301 8.16 4.52 -17.68
N LEU A 302 7.16 5.41 -17.56
CA LEU A 302 5.98 5.39 -18.42
C LEU A 302 6.33 5.56 -19.89
N SER A 303 7.28 6.45 -20.22
CA SER A 303 7.72 6.67 -21.60
C SER A 303 8.31 5.42 -22.23
N LEU A 304 9.14 4.67 -21.49
CA LEU A 304 9.73 3.43 -22.00
C LEU A 304 8.70 2.30 -22.11
N ARG A 305 7.78 2.22 -21.16
CA ARG A 305 6.76 1.15 -21.10
C ARG A 305 5.63 1.36 -22.12
N LEU A 306 5.18 2.61 -22.30
CA LEU A 306 3.93 2.93 -23.00
C LEU A 306 4.12 3.49 -24.40
N VAL A 307 5.35 3.89 -24.80
CA VAL A 307 5.61 4.48 -26.13
C VAL A 307 5.12 3.59 -27.31
N LYS A 308 5.18 2.27 -27.11
CA LYS A 308 4.69 1.29 -28.10
C LYS A 308 3.17 1.33 -28.36
N TYR A 309 2.41 2.00 -27.49
CA TYR A 309 0.94 2.10 -27.55
C TYR A 309 0.46 3.47 -28.06
N GLY A 310 1.40 4.34 -28.43
CA GLY A 310 1.10 5.64 -29.01
C GLY A 310 1.30 6.80 -28.01
N SER A 311 1.60 7.98 -28.57
CA SER A 311 1.86 9.18 -27.79
C SER A 311 0.68 9.62 -26.94
N ARG A 312 -0.54 9.41 -27.40
CA ARG A 312 -1.77 9.83 -26.70
C ARG A 312 -1.93 9.07 -25.38
N ILE A 313 -1.75 7.75 -25.37
CA ILE A 313 -1.81 6.93 -24.15
C ILE A 313 -0.70 7.35 -23.17
N LEU A 314 0.49 7.64 -23.69
CA LEU A 314 1.60 8.14 -22.89
C LEU A 314 1.27 9.50 -22.26
N ASP A 315 0.72 10.45 -23.02
CA ASP A 315 0.34 11.77 -22.51
C ASP A 315 -0.69 11.69 -21.40
N VAL A 316 -1.69 10.83 -21.58
CA VAL A 316 -2.74 10.55 -20.58
C VAL A 316 -2.13 9.94 -19.31
N ALA A 317 -1.27 8.93 -19.43
CA ALA A 317 -0.60 8.30 -18.30
C ALA A 317 0.34 9.24 -17.53
N VAL A 318 1.10 10.07 -18.25
CA VAL A 318 1.96 11.11 -17.66
C VAL A 318 1.11 12.16 -16.95
N GLY A 319 -0.05 12.54 -17.52
CA GLY A 319 -1.02 13.44 -16.89
C GLY A 319 -1.53 12.90 -15.56
N PHE A 320 -1.88 11.61 -15.49
CA PHE A 320 -2.29 10.92 -14.26
C PHE A 320 -1.21 11.03 -13.17
N VAL A 321 0.00 10.59 -13.47
CA VAL A 321 1.10 10.56 -12.49
C VAL A 321 1.46 11.97 -12.00
N ARG A 322 1.48 12.96 -12.88
CA ARG A 322 1.70 14.37 -12.50
C ARG A 322 0.57 14.92 -11.62
N GLY A 323 -0.67 14.53 -11.91
CA GLY A 323 -1.83 14.93 -11.12
C GLY A 323 -1.78 14.40 -9.69
N LEU A 324 -1.26 13.19 -9.48
CA LEU A 324 -1.13 12.58 -8.16
C LEU A 324 0.09 13.08 -7.38
N LEU A 325 1.11 13.63 -8.02
CA LEU A 325 2.37 13.99 -7.34
C LEU A 325 2.15 14.94 -6.15
N ALA A 326 1.30 15.95 -6.29
CA ALA A 326 1.02 16.90 -5.20
C ALA A 326 0.32 16.20 -4.02
N ILE A 327 -0.64 15.32 -4.31
CA ILE A 327 -1.39 14.54 -3.30
C ILE A 327 -0.43 13.64 -2.52
N LEU A 328 0.36 12.85 -3.23
CA LEU A 328 1.32 11.93 -2.61
C LEU A 328 2.40 12.66 -1.82
N THR A 329 2.88 13.80 -2.32
CA THR A 329 3.83 14.65 -1.58
C THR A 329 3.22 15.17 -0.29
N THR A 330 1.96 15.65 -0.33
CA THR A 330 1.22 16.12 0.85
C THR A 330 1.00 14.99 1.85
N PHE A 331 0.63 13.80 1.36
CA PHE A 331 0.48 12.61 2.18
C PHE A 331 1.78 12.24 2.91
N MET A 332 2.92 12.15 2.21
CA MET A 332 4.20 11.85 2.85
C MET A 332 4.65 12.91 3.85
N GLN A 333 4.35 14.19 3.60
CA GLN A 333 4.59 15.26 4.59
C GLN A 333 3.69 15.12 5.83
N ALA A 334 2.46 14.62 5.67
CA ALA A 334 1.58 14.33 6.80
C ALA A 334 2.10 13.15 7.63
N VAL A 335 2.59 12.10 6.98
CA VAL A 335 3.27 10.96 7.63
C VAL A 335 4.49 11.41 8.43
N ASP A 336 5.37 12.22 7.84
CA ASP A 336 6.53 12.76 8.54
C ASP A 336 6.16 13.55 9.80
N ARG A 337 5.12 14.39 9.70
CA ARG A 337 4.63 15.18 10.85
C ARG A 337 4.06 14.28 11.95
N TYR A 338 3.29 13.26 11.57
CA TYR A 338 2.73 12.29 12.51
C TYR A 338 3.85 11.57 13.28
N LYS A 339 4.84 11.03 12.55
CA LYS A 339 5.99 10.34 13.17
C LYS A 339 6.83 11.27 14.07
N ALA A 340 7.01 12.52 13.67
CA ALA A 340 7.76 13.49 14.49
C ALA A 340 7.04 13.80 15.81
N VAL A 341 5.71 13.89 15.82
CA VAL A 341 4.93 14.07 17.06
C VAL A 341 5.02 12.82 17.94
N ALA A 342 4.84 11.63 17.36
CA ALA A 342 4.91 10.36 18.08
C ALA A 342 6.30 10.10 18.75
N GLN A 343 7.37 10.67 18.19
CA GLN A 343 8.73 10.55 18.75
C GLN A 343 9.06 11.62 19.81
N ALA A 344 8.31 12.73 19.84
CA ALA A 344 8.56 13.84 20.75
C ALA A 344 7.89 13.67 22.13
N ASP A 345 6.88 12.82 22.22
CA ASP A 345 6.14 12.44 23.45
C ASP A 345 6.72 11.17 24.09
#